data_6dd38e0b69f3c450dc33594206eb4994
#
_entry.id   6dd38e0b69f3c450dc33594206eb4994
#
_cell.length_a   1.000
_cell.length_b   1.000
_cell.length_c   1.000
_cell.angle_alpha   90.00
_cell.angle_beta   90.00
_cell.angle_gamma   90.00
#
_symmetry.space_group_name_H-M   'P 1'
#
loop_
_entity.id
_entity.type
_entity.pdbx_description
1 polymer ?
#
loop_
_entity_poly.entity_id
_entity_poly.type
_entity_poly.pdbx_seq_one_letter_code
_entity_poly.pdbx_strand_id
1 'polypeptide(L)'
;TETLAEEGLCYGEIRFAPQLHMQRGLTQRQIVEAAAEGLQRGSRKTQMPAQLILCCMRGEDNDRENRDTVQAAAEYLGKGICGLDLAGNEGAYPTSGYKALFAMASEANIPFVIHAGEAAGAESVKWAVEFGARRIGHGLRALECERTTALLRDRKIPLELCYTSNLQTKAANSPETYPLRRFMEKGVRVTVNTDNMTVSGTTLKQEYRLLGIQQGLDRGILKGLALSAAEAAFLPEEEKEKLKAVIEREFYSWLEDKWEK
;
A
#
# COMPACT_ATOMS: atom_id res chain seq x y z
N THR A 1 6.24 -0.97 -14.25
CA THR A 1 7.50 -1.68 -13.87
C THR A 1 8.74 -0.93 -14.31
N GLU A 2 8.84 -0.52 -15.60
CA GLU A 2 10.06 0.09 -16.15
C GLU A 2 10.48 1.31 -15.33
N THR A 3 9.59 2.28 -15.10
CA THR A 3 9.86 3.47 -14.26
C THR A 3 10.35 3.09 -12.85
N LEU A 4 9.74 2.10 -12.20
CA LEU A 4 10.13 1.67 -10.86
C LEU A 4 11.53 1.03 -10.85
N ALA A 5 11.85 0.27 -11.89
CA ALA A 5 13.17 -0.31 -12.05
C ALA A 5 14.26 0.75 -12.32
N GLU A 6 13.95 1.78 -13.13
CA GLU A 6 14.83 2.94 -13.37
C GLU A 6 15.08 3.75 -12.09
N GLU A 7 14.14 3.76 -11.16
CA GLU A 7 14.31 4.34 -9.82
C GLU A 7 15.13 3.44 -8.87
N GLY A 8 15.49 2.23 -9.30
CA GLY A 8 16.28 1.28 -8.52
C GLY A 8 15.49 0.50 -7.48
N LEU A 9 14.16 0.35 -7.66
CA LEU A 9 13.38 -0.50 -6.79
C LEU A 9 13.68 -1.98 -7.07
N CYS A 10 13.75 -2.79 -6.02
CA CYS A 10 14.00 -4.23 -6.13
C CYS A 10 12.72 -5.07 -6.14
N TYR A 11 11.57 -4.50 -5.77
CA TYR A 11 10.25 -5.12 -5.80
C TYR A 11 9.16 -4.05 -5.76
N GLY A 12 7.98 -4.36 -6.31
CA GLY A 12 6.84 -3.45 -6.26
C GLY A 12 5.49 -4.15 -6.23
N GLU A 13 4.56 -3.63 -5.42
CA GLU A 13 3.14 -3.98 -5.45
C GLU A 13 2.37 -2.79 -5.99
N ILE A 14 1.85 -2.93 -7.20
CA ILE A 14 1.15 -1.86 -7.92
C ILE A 14 -0.35 -2.12 -7.81
N ARG A 15 -1.11 -1.11 -7.41
CA ARG A 15 -2.56 -1.26 -7.24
C ARG A 15 -3.36 -0.47 -8.24
N PHE A 16 -4.50 -1.03 -8.67
CA PHE A 16 -5.47 -0.36 -9.53
C PHE A 16 -6.87 -0.96 -9.35
N ALA A 17 -7.91 -0.21 -9.73
CA ALA A 17 -9.29 -0.64 -9.66
C ALA A 17 -9.76 -1.14 -11.03
N PRO A 18 -9.89 -2.45 -11.28
CA PRO A 18 -10.26 -2.97 -12.60
C PRO A 18 -11.64 -2.50 -13.03
N GLN A 19 -12.59 -2.32 -12.10
CA GLN A 19 -13.93 -1.82 -12.39
C GLN A 19 -13.96 -0.41 -13.04
N LEU A 20 -12.92 0.39 -12.89
CA LEU A 20 -12.82 1.71 -13.52
C LEU A 20 -12.34 1.67 -14.97
N HIS A 21 -12.01 0.48 -15.51
CA HIS A 21 -11.45 0.30 -16.85
C HIS A 21 -12.37 -0.51 -17.78
N MET A 22 -13.63 -0.71 -17.43
CA MET A 22 -14.59 -1.55 -18.17
C MET A 22 -15.16 -0.90 -19.44
N GLN A 23 -14.57 0.19 -19.92
CA GLN A 23 -15.02 0.85 -21.14
C GLN A 23 -14.96 -0.11 -22.35
N ARG A 24 -15.81 0.13 -23.35
CA ARG A 24 -15.89 -0.65 -24.58
C ARG A 24 -16.28 -2.12 -24.38
N GLY A 25 -16.99 -2.44 -23.28
CA GLY A 25 -17.51 -3.77 -23.00
C GLY A 25 -16.48 -4.78 -22.46
N LEU A 26 -15.34 -4.29 -21.99
CA LEU A 26 -14.37 -5.15 -21.31
C LEU A 26 -14.91 -5.63 -19.96
N THR A 27 -14.65 -6.88 -19.62
CA THR A 27 -14.90 -7.42 -18.28
C THR A 27 -13.71 -7.17 -17.37
N GLN A 28 -13.93 -7.11 -16.06
CA GLN A 28 -12.82 -6.98 -15.08
C GLN A 28 -11.79 -8.10 -15.24
N ARG A 29 -12.22 -9.33 -15.52
CA ARG A 29 -11.33 -10.47 -15.79
C ARG A 29 -10.36 -10.18 -16.92
N GLN A 30 -10.86 -9.72 -18.08
CA GLN A 30 -10.00 -9.37 -19.23
C GLN A 30 -9.02 -8.25 -18.91
N ILE A 31 -9.45 -7.27 -18.11
CA ILE A 31 -8.62 -6.15 -17.65
C ILE A 31 -7.49 -6.66 -16.74
N VAL A 32 -7.82 -7.51 -15.77
CA VAL A 32 -6.86 -8.11 -14.83
C VAL A 32 -5.86 -8.98 -15.58
N GLU A 33 -6.30 -9.81 -16.51
CA GLU A 33 -5.45 -10.66 -17.35
C GLU A 33 -4.45 -9.81 -18.14
N ALA A 34 -4.93 -8.79 -18.85
CA ALA A 34 -4.08 -7.88 -19.63
C ALA A 34 -3.07 -7.12 -18.76
N ALA A 35 -3.49 -6.67 -17.57
CA ALA A 35 -2.63 -5.97 -16.63
C ALA A 35 -1.54 -6.91 -16.07
N ALA A 36 -1.90 -8.15 -15.69
CA ALA A 36 -0.96 -9.16 -15.20
C ALA A 36 0.06 -9.56 -16.28
N GLU A 37 -0.38 -9.75 -17.52
CA GLU A 37 0.53 -10.01 -18.64
C GLU A 37 1.49 -8.84 -18.90
N GLY A 38 0.96 -7.60 -18.88
CA GLY A 38 1.77 -6.39 -19.05
C GLY A 38 2.83 -6.27 -17.95
N LEU A 39 2.42 -6.52 -16.69
CA LEU A 39 3.32 -6.54 -15.55
C LEU A 39 4.43 -7.58 -15.71
N GLN A 40 4.09 -8.81 -16.09
CA GLN A 40 5.04 -9.89 -16.29
C GLN A 40 6.05 -9.56 -17.42
N ARG A 41 5.59 -8.96 -18.53
CA ARG A 41 6.50 -8.50 -19.60
C ARG A 41 7.48 -7.45 -19.09
N GLY A 42 6.98 -6.45 -18.34
CA GLY A 42 7.80 -5.41 -17.72
C GLY A 42 8.82 -5.99 -16.72
N SER A 43 8.38 -6.90 -15.85
CA SER A 43 9.27 -7.56 -14.87
C SER A 43 10.37 -8.38 -15.54
N ARG A 44 10.05 -9.11 -16.62
CA ARG A 44 11.08 -9.84 -17.39
C ARG A 44 12.08 -8.91 -18.08
N LYS A 45 11.61 -7.78 -18.63
CA LYS A 45 12.46 -6.80 -19.30
C LYS A 45 13.43 -6.12 -18.32
N THR A 46 12.94 -5.78 -17.15
CA THR A 46 13.69 -4.99 -16.16
C THR A 46 14.40 -5.83 -15.11
N GLN A 47 14.11 -7.13 -15.02
CA GLN A 47 14.53 -8.04 -13.95
C GLN A 47 14.03 -7.61 -12.55
N MET A 48 13.09 -6.64 -12.48
CA MET A 48 12.44 -6.23 -11.25
C MET A 48 11.12 -6.99 -11.08
N PRO A 49 10.98 -7.87 -10.09
CA PRO A 49 9.72 -8.54 -9.80
C PRO A 49 8.69 -7.54 -9.28
N ALA A 50 7.44 -7.71 -9.72
CA ALA A 50 6.32 -6.91 -9.26
C ALA A 50 5.04 -7.73 -9.28
N GLN A 51 4.06 -7.33 -8.45
CA GLN A 51 2.72 -7.92 -8.40
C GLN A 51 1.64 -6.83 -8.36
N LEU A 52 0.40 -7.23 -8.63
CA LEU A 52 -0.75 -6.33 -8.62
C LEU A 52 -1.61 -6.58 -7.38
N ILE A 53 -2.16 -5.49 -6.85
CA ILE A 53 -3.24 -5.47 -5.86
C ILE A 53 -4.48 -4.91 -6.56
N LEU A 54 -5.61 -5.61 -6.49
CA LEU A 54 -6.84 -5.15 -7.11
C LEU A 54 -7.67 -4.34 -6.11
N CYS A 55 -8.03 -3.11 -6.47
CA CYS A 55 -8.83 -2.25 -5.63
C CYS A 55 -10.32 -2.48 -5.85
N CYS A 56 -11.04 -2.88 -4.80
CA CYS A 56 -12.46 -2.61 -4.66
C CYS A 56 -12.64 -1.12 -4.41
N MET A 57 -13.79 -0.56 -4.83
CA MET A 57 -14.04 0.87 -4.72
C MET A 57 -15.17 1.17 -3.74
N ARG A 58 -14.96 2.19 -2.93
CA ARG A 58 -16.03 2.80 -2.15
C ARG A 58 -16.98 3.53 -3.09
N GLY A 59 -18.28 3.33 -2.95
CA GLY A 59 -19.27 3.96 -3.83
C GLY A 59 -20.67 3.46 -3.56
N GLU A 60 -21.66 4.06 -4.25
CA GLU A 60 -23.04 3.61 -4.30
C GLU A 60 -23.20 2.58 -5.43
N ASP A 61 -24.11 1.64 -5.25
CA ASP A 61 -24.57 0.67 -6.26
C ASP A 61 -23.48 -0.10 -7.00
N ASN A 62 -22.30 -0.27 -6.37
CA ASN A 62 -21.14 -0.95 -6.96
C ASN A 62 -20.79 -2.28 -6.27
N ASP A 63 -21.70 -2.84 -5.51
CA ASP A 63 -21.51 -4.12 -4.80
C ASP A 63 -21.18 -5.26 -5.76
N ARG A 64 -21.82 -5.29 -6.92
CA ARG A 64 -21.58 -6.29 -7.96
C ARG A 64 -20.16 -6.18 -8.50
N GLU A 65 -19.75 -4.99 -8.88
CA GLU A 65 -18.42 -4.71 -9.41
C GLU A 65 -17.33 -5.04 -8.38
N ASN A 66 -17.56 -4.74 -7.10
CA ASN A 66 -16.65 -5.11 -6.02
C ASN A 66 -16.55 -6.63 -5.85
N ARG A 67 -17.67 -7.37 -5.92
CA ARG A 67 -17.66 -8.84 -5.89
C ARG A 67 -16.92 -9.43 -7.09
N ASP A 68 -17.14 -8.88 -8.29
CA ASP A 68 -16.42 -9.29 -9.49
C ASP A 68 -14.90 -9.03 -9.35
N THR A 69 -14.51 -7.93 -8.69
CA THR A 69 -13.09 -7.65 -8.35
C THR A 69 -12.51 -8.73 -7.41
N VAL A 70 -13.26 -9.13 -6.37
CA VAL A 70 -12.82 -10.20 -5.44
C VAL A 70 -12.69 -11.54 -6.18
N GLN A 71 -13.65 -11.87 -7.06
CA GLN A 71 -13.60 -13.10 -7.86
C GLN A 71 -12.39 -13.11 -8.81
N ALA A 72 -12.13 -12.00 -9.49
CA ALA A 72 -10.96 -11.86 -10.35
C ALA A 72 -9.65 -12.01 -9.54
N ALA A 73 -9.59 -11.40 -8.35
CA ALA A 73 -8.44 -11.56 -7.47
C ALA A 73 -8.23 -13.03 -7.05
N ALA A 74 -9.29 -13.75 -6.70
CA ALA A 74 -9.22 -15.17 -6.35
C ALA A 74 -8.71 -16.04 -7.51
N GLU A 75 -9.17 -15.78 -8.73
CA GLU A 75 -8.78 -16.54 -9.92
C GLU A 75 -7.31 -16.35 -10.30
N TYR A 76 -6.80 -15.11 -10.12
CA TYR A 76 -5.44 -14.72 -10.52
C TYR A 76 -4.45 -14.63 -9.34
N LEU A 77 -4.84 -15.02 -8.14
CA LEU A 77 -3.96 -15.05 -6.97
C LEU A 77 -2.73 -15.93 -7.25
N GLY A 78 -1.54 -15.39 -7.03
CA GLY A 78 -0.27 -16.04 -7.37
C GLY A 78 0.07 -16.08 -8.87
N LYS A 79 -0.80 -15.53 -9.75
CA LYS A 79 -0.57 -15.42 -11.20
C LYS A 79 -0.34 -13.95 -11.62
N GLY A 80 0.31 -13.18 -10.77
CA GLY A 80 0.53 -11.74 -10.94
C GLY A 80 -0.31 -10.88 -10.01
N ILE A 81 -1.32 -11.45 -9.36
CA ILE A 81 -2.12 -10.78 -8.32
C ILE A 81 -1.66 -11.29 -6.96
N CYS A 82 -1.42 -10.38 -6.01
CA CYS A 82 -1.02 -10.74 -4.65
C CYS A 82 -2.02 -10.34 -3.57
N GLY A 83 -3.05 -9.55 -3.89
CA GLY A 83 -3.99 -9.13 -2.85
C GLY A 83 -5.10 -8.21 -3.36
N LEU A 84 -5.90 -7.75 -2.40
CA LEU A 84 -6.98 -6.78 -2.59
C LEU A 84 -6.72 -5.50 -1.80
N ASP A 85 -7.45 -4.45 -2.17
CA ASP A 85 -7.54 -3.19 -1.44
C ASP A 85 -8.97 -2.65 -1.47
N LEU A 86 -9.27 -1.68 -0.61
CA LEU A 86 -10.47 -0.86 -0.67
C LEU A 86 -10.05 0.60 -0.75
N ALA A 87 -10.32 1.24 -1.88
CA ALA A 87 -9.98 2.64 -2.12
C ALA A 87 -11.24 3.49 -2.39
N GLY A 88 -11.07 4.80 -2.53
CA GLY A 88 -12.13 5.75 -2.83
C GLY A 88 -12.55 6.60 -1.63
N ASN A 89 -13.71 7.27 -1.71
CA ASN A 89 -14.14 8.28 -0.74
C ASN A 89 -14.52 7.66 0.61
N GLU A 90 -13.54 7.59 1.52
CA GLU A 90 -13.71 7.05 2.88
C GLU A 90 -14.72 7.85 3.71
N GLY A 91 -14.75 9.18 3.53
CA GLY A 91 -15.63 10.05 4.29
C GLY A 91 -17.12 9.85 3.95
N ALA A 92 -17.44 9.53 2.69
CA ALA A 92 -18.80 9.28 2.26
C ALA A 92 -19.24 7.81 2.47
N TYR A 93 -18.31 6.86 2.34
CA TYR A 93 -18.60 5.42 2.39
C TYR A 93 -17.76 4.74 3.47
N PRO A 94 -18.29 4.63 4.71
CA PRO A 94 -17.54 4.13 5.86
C PRO A 94 -17.05 2.68 5.67
N THR A 95 -15.88 2.38 6.23
CA THR A 95 -15.27 1.03 6.17
C THR A 95 -16.19 -0.06 6.69
N SER A 96 -17.02 0.23 7.71
CA SER A 96 -17.99 -0.74 8.30
C SER A 96 -18.95 -1.34 7.30
N GLY A 97 -19.29 -0.63 6.21
CA GLY A 97 -20.20 -1.10 5.17
C GLY A 97 -19.64 -2.25 4.30
N TYR A 98 -18.32 -2.49 4.34
CA TYR A 98 -17.65 -3.45 3.46
C TYR A 98 -17.32 -4.79 4.14
N LYS A 99 -17.90 -5.07 5.32
CA LYS A 99 -17.64 -6.30 6.08
C LYS A 99 -17.89 -7.57 5.26
N ALA A 100 -19.01 -7.65 4.56
CA ALA A 100 -19.37 -8.82 3.76
C ALA A 100 -18.39 -9.05 2.59
N LEU A 101 -17.90 -7.97 1.98
CA LEU A 101 -16.92 -8.04 0.90
C LEU A 101 -15.60 -8.65 1.37
N PHE A 102 -15.08 -8.20 2.52
CA PHE A 102 -13.82 -8.72 3.08
C PHE A 102 -13.98 -10.11 3.75
N ALA A 103 -15.20 -10.50 4.14
CA ALA A 103 -15.47 -11.88 4.49
C ALA A 103 -15.28 -12.81 3.28
N MET A 104 -15.79 -12.42 2.08
CA MET A 104 -15.54 -13.18 0.84
C MET A 104 -14.03 -13.26 0.51
N ALA A 105 -13.27 -12.17 0.67
CA ALA A 105 -11.83 -12.18 0.44
C ALA A 105 -11.11 -13.14 1.41
N SER A 106 -11.52 -13.15 2.67
CA SER A 106 -10.97 -14.05 3.69
C SER A 106 -11.29 -15.51 3.40
N GLU A 107 -12.52 -15.83 2.99
CA GLU A 107 -12.93 -17.19 2.59
C GLU A 107 -12.12 -17.69 1.38
N ALA A 108 -11.76 -16.79 0.47
CA ALA A 108 -10.91 -17.08 -0.68
C ALA A 108 -9.40 -17.06 -0.34
N ASN A 109 -9.02 -16.86 0.93
CA ASN A 109 -7.63 -16.71 1.39
C ASN A 109 -6.83 -15.61 0.67
N ILE A 110 -7.48 -14.56 0.21
CA ILE A 110 -6.83 -13.42 -0.44
C ILE A 110 -6.37 -12.44 0.65
N PRO A 111 -5.06 -12.12 0.76
CA PRO A 111 -4.62 -11.07 1.65
C PRO A 111 -5.08 -9.71 1.16
N PHE A 112 -5.31 -8.78 2.09
CA PHE A 112 -5.77 -7.45 1.69
C PHE A 112 -5.23 -6.33 2.59
N VAL A 113 -5.14 -5.16 1.98
CA VAL A 113 -4.97 -3.86 2.61
C VAL A 113 -6.31 -3.12 2.53
N ILE A 114 -6.55 -2.17 3.41
CA ILE A 114 -7.71 -1.28 3.35
C ILE A 114 -7.23 0.16 3.57
N HIS A 115 -7.54 1.07 2.65
CA HIS A 115 -7.42 2.50 2.90
C HIS A 115 -8.36 2.87 4.05
N ALA A 116 -7.83 3.30 5.17
CA ALA A 116 -8.61 3.66 6.35
C ALA A 116 -7.86 4.67 7.21
N GLY A 117 -8.57 5.63 7.79
CA GLY A 117 -7.98 6.66 8.65
C GLY A 117 -7.20 7.73 7.88
N GLU A 118 -7.54 7.98 6.63
CA GLU A 118 -7.13 9.14 5.86
C GLU A 118 -8.17 10.26 5.98
N ALA A 119 -9.40 10.02 5.54
CA ALA A 119 -10.51 10.98 5.59
C ALA A 119 -11.47 10.72 6.75
N ALA A 120 -11.59 9.48 7.24
CA ALA A 120 -12.38 9.11 8.41
C ALA A 120 -11.49 8.83 9.63
N GLY A 121 -12.08 8.89 10.84
CA GLY A 121 -11.34 8.75 12.10
C GLY A 121 -10.84 7.33 12.42
N ALA A 122 -10.27 7.18 13.62
CA ALA A 122 -9.65 5.92 14.09
C ALA A 122 -10.57 4.70 14.06
N GLU A 123 -11.90 4.89 14.12
CA GLU A 123 -12.89 3.81 14.02
C GLU A 123 -12.83 3.10 12.67
N SER A 124 -12.54 3.83 11.58
CA SER A 124 -12.36 3.26 10.24
C SER A 124 -11.17 2.28 10.20
N VAL A 125 -10.05 2.67 10.83
CA VAL A 125 -8.86 1.81 10.98
C VAL A 125 -9.19 0.56 11.80
N LYS A 126 -9.93 0.73 12.90
CA LYS A 126 -10.36 -0.39 13.73
C LYS A 126 -11.17 -1.40 12.93
N TRP A 127 -12.17 -0.97 12.14
CA TRP A 127 -12.94 -1.86 11.28
C TRP A 127 -12.07 -2.60 10.28
N ALA A 128 -11.13 -1.91 9.63
CA ALA A 128 -10.21 -2.54 8.70
C ALA A 128 -9.38 -3.68 9.36
N VAL A 129 -8.88 -3.43 10.57
CA VAL A 129 -8.16 -4.45 11.35
C VAL A 129 -9.05 -5.62 11.78
N GLU A 130 -10.30 -5.32 12.18
CA GLU A 130 -11.28 -6.34 12.57
C GLU A 130 -11.73 -7.21 11.39
N PHE A 131 -11.73 -6.69 10.16
CA PHE A 131 -12.00 -7.47 8.95
C PHE A 131 -10.84 -8.39 8.57
N GLY A 132 -9.67 -8.19 9.14
CA GLY A 132 -8.50 -9.01 8.89
C GLY A 132 -7.49 -8.39 7.92
N ALA A 133 -7.55 -7.07 7.70
CA ALA A 133 -6.55 -6.37 6.88
C ALA A 133 -5.15 -6.65 7.40
N ARG A 134 -4.23 -6.99 6.52
CA ARG A 134 -2.83 -7.25 6.86
C ARG A 134 -1.97 -6.00 6.84
N ARG A 135 -2.47 -4.93 6.20
CA ARG A 135 -1.90 -3.58 6.14
C ARG A 135 -3.03 -2.58 6.12
N ILE A 136 -2.75 -1.35 6.51
CA ILE A 136 -3.68 -0.23 6.44
C ILE A 136 -3.08 0.83 5.53
N GLY A 137 -3.79 1.19 4.48
CA GLY A 137 -3.43 2.35 3.65
C GLY A 137 -3.62 3.63 4.46
N HIS A 138 -2.62 4.49 4.49
CA HIS A 138 -2.51 5.71 5.27
C HIS A 138 -2.57 5.51 6.79
N GLY A 139 -3.74 5.40 7.37
CA GLY A 139 -3.93 5.11 8.79
C GLY A 139 -3.61 6.25 9.75
N LEU A 140 -3.42 7.51 9.28
CA LEU A 140 -2.93 8.63 10.08
C LEU A 140 -3.78 8.91 11.30
N ARG A 141 -5.11 8.79 11.16
CA ARG A 141 -6.08 9.06 12.23
C ARG A 141 -6.18 7.96 13.28
N ALA A 142 -5.41 6.87 13.15
CA ALA A 142 -5.30 5.87 14.22
C ALA A 142 -4.80 6.48 15.54
N LEU A 143 -3.97 7.54 15.48
CA LEU A 143 -3.48 8.28 16.66
C LEU A 143 -4.58 9.04 17.44
N GLU A 144 -5.75 9.22 16.87
CA GLU A 144 -6.89 9.83 17.56
C GLU A 144 -7.47 8.91 18.65
N CYS A 145 -7.14 7.61 18.62
CA CYS A 145 -7.62 6.64 19.59
C CYS A 145 -6.50 5.69 20.04
N GLU A 146 -6.13 5.75 21.31
CA GLU A 146 -5.07 4.91 21.88
C GLU A 146 -5.37 3.41 21.73
N ARG A 147 -6.65 3.00 21.83
CA ARG A 147 -7.05 1.59 21.64
C ARG A 147 -6.79 1.12 20.21
N THR A 148 -7.08 1.96 19.22
CA THR A 148 -6.82 1.65 17.80
C THR A 148 -5.31 1.58 17.53
N THR A 149 -4.54 2.51 18.07
CA THR A 149 -3.08 2.49 17.98
C THR A 149 -2.49 1.24 18.64
N ALA A 150 -2.96 0.88 19.84
CA ALA A 150 -2.55 -0.34 20.53
C ALA A 150 -2.91 -1.61 19.72
N LEU A 151 -4.09 -1.64 19.10
CA LEU A 151 -4.54 -2.74 18.26
C LEU A 151 -3.60 -2.97 17.06
N LEU A 152 -3.17 -1.90 16.38
CA LEU A 152 -2.21 -1.96 15.28
C LEU A 152 -0.85 -2.53 15.75
N ARG A 153 -0.33 -2.01 16.87
CA ARG A 153 0.92 -2.48 17.48
C ARG A 153 0.85 -3.96 17.84
N ASP A 154 -0.17 -4.35 18.61
CA ASP A 154 -0.29 -5.69 19.20
C ASP A 154 -0.53 -6.77 18.14
N ARG A 155 -1.25 -6.43 17.07
CA ARG A 155 -1.45 -7.29 15.89
C ARG A 155 -0.35 -7.14 14.84
N LYS A 156 0.62 -6.26 15.07
CA LYS A 156 1.74 -5.99 14.16
C LYS A 156 1.29 -5.59 12.74
N ILE A 157 0.17 -4.87 12.63
CA ILE A 157 -0.37 -4.40 11.35
C ILE A 157 0.35 -3.11 10.96
N PRO A 158 1.07 -3.07 9.83
CA PRO A 158 1.77 -1.86 9.39
C PRO A 158 0.82 -0.86 8.74
N LEU A 159 1.19 0.41 8.84
CA LEU A 159 0.58 1.52 8.12
C LEU A 159 1.41 1.85 6.86
N GLU A 160 0.75 2.01 5.72
CA GLU A 160 1.36 2.47 4.47
C GLU A 160 1.31 4.01 4.43
N LEU A 161 2.33 4.66 4.96
CA LEU A 161 2.39 6.12 5.03
C LEU A 161 2.87 6.72 3.70
N CYS A 162 2.09 7.66 3.17
CA CYS A 162 2.31 8.33 1.89
C CYS A 162 2.54 9.83 2.14
N TYR A 163 3.79 10.22 2.44
CA TYR A 163 4.09 11.55 2.97
C TYR A 163 3.57 12.67 2.06
N THR A 164 3.95 12.66 0.78
CA THR A 164 3.54 13.70 -0.16
C THR A 164 2.02 13.73 -0.37
N SER A 165 1.41 12.57 -0.63
CA SER A 165 -0.04 12.46 -0.80
C SER A 165 -0.81 12.93 0.43
N ASN A 166 -0.39 12.51 1.63
CA ASN A 166 -1.06 12.90 2.88
C ASN A 166 -1.00 14.41 3.17
N LEU A 167 0.04 15.10 2.73
CA LEU A 167 0.11 16.55 2.80
C LEU A 167 -0.79 17.22 1.75
N GLN A 168 -0.81 16.70 0.52
CA GLN A 168 -1.63 17.22 -0.56
C GLN A 168 -3.14 17.05 -0.29
N THR A 169 -3.55 15.89 0.22
CA THR A 169 -4.95 15.60 0.60
C THR A 169 -5.36 16.26 1.92
N LYS A 170 -4.40 16.88 2.63
CA LYS A 170 -4.58 17.45 3.98
C LYS A 170 -5.00 16.42 5.04
N ALA A 171 -4.70 15.15 4.82
CA ALA A 171 -4.77 14.13 5.85
C ALA A 171 -3.73 14.37 6.95
N ALA A 172 -2.58 14.97 6.59
CA ALA A 172 -1.61 15.57 7.50
C ALA A 172 -1.58 17.09 7.32
N ASN A 173 -1.48 17.85 8.42
CA ASN A 173 -1.57 19.30 8.41
C ASN A 173 -0.30 19.98 7.87
N SER A 174 0.86 19.48 8.25
CA SER A 174 2.15 20.03 7.82
C SER A 174 3.29 19.01 7.94
N PRO A 175 4.44 19.27 7.28
CA PRO A 175 5.64 18.46 7.41
C PRO A 175 6.07 18.24 8.86
N GLU A 176 6.03 19.28 9.69
CA GLU A 176 6.55 19.25 11.07
C GLU A 176 5.67 18.37 11.98
N THR A 177 4.37 18.31 11.68
CA THR A 177 3.40 17.53 12.47
C THR A 177 3.09 16.16 11.89
N TYR A 178 3.79 15.77 10.82
CA TYR A 178 3.57 14.47 10.17
C TYR A 178 3.83 13.31 11.15
N PRO A 179 2.90 12.37 11.30
CA PRO A 179 2.85 11.52 12.50
C PRO A 179 3.78 10.31 12.49
N LEU A 180 4.69 10.16 11.50
CA LEU A 180 5.52 8.97 11.34
C LEU A 180 6.32 8.63 12.60
N ARG A 181 7.03 9.60 13.20
CA ARG A 181 7.81 9.39 14.43
C ARG A 181 6.92 8.95 15.59
N ARG A 182 5.74 9.55 15.74
CA ARG A 182 4.79 9.21 16.80
C ARG A 182 4.31 7.77 16.70
N PHE A 183 4.08 7.26 15.48
CA PHE A 183 3.75 5.85 15.28
C PHE A 183 4.92 4.94 15.68
N MET A 184 6.14 5.27 15.26
CA MET A 184 7.34 4.50 15.64
C MET A 184 7.54 4.46 17.16
N GLU A 185 7.41 5.60 17.84
CA GLU A 185 7.51 5.72 19.31
C GLU A 185 6.47 4.88 20.04
N LYS A 186 5.27 4.74 19.44
CA LYS A 186 4.21 3.86 19.96
C LYS A 186 4.37 2.38 19.55
N GLY A 187 5.45 2.03 18.86
CA GLY A 187 5.74 0.67 18.41
C GLY A 187 4.84 0.19 17.27
N VAL A 188 4.14 1.09 16.57
CA VAL A 188 3.38 0.75 15.35
C VAL A 188 4.33 0.65 14.18
N ARG A 189 4.22 -0.43 13.43
CA ARG A 189 4.99 -0.61 12.19
C ARG A 189 4.51 0.37 11.12
N VAL A 190 5.46 0.95 10.40
CA VAL A 190 5.14 1.85 9.28
C VAL A 190 6.01 1.51 8.08
N THR A 191 5.48 1.76 6.89
CA THR A 191 6.20 1.68 5.61
C THR A 191 6.10 3.01 4.88
N VAL A 192 7.01 3.27 3.96
CA VAL A 192 6.98 4.46 3.11
C VAL A 192 6.44 4.07 1.74
N ASN A 193 5.44 4.77 1.28
CA ASN A 193 4.73 4.47 0.05
C ASN A 193 4.49 5.77 -0.74
N THR A 194 4.29 5.66 -2.05
CA THR A 194 4.11 6.84 -2.93
C THR A 194 2.65 7.23 -3.10
N ASP A 195 1.73 6.32 -2.84
CA ASP A 195 0.38 6.43 -3.36
C ASP A 195 0.39 6.56 -4.90
N ASN A 196 -0.43 7.39 -5.49
CA ASN A 196 -0.43 7.62 -6.93
C ASN A 196 0.72 8.54 -7.35
N MET A 197 1.81 7.95 -7.84
CA MET A 197 3.03 8.67 -8.23
C MET A 197 2.77 9.80 -9.24
N THR A 198 1.87 9.58 -10.20
CA THR A 198 1.55 10.56 -11.23
C THR A 198 0.78 11.74 -10.67
N VAL A 199 -0.23 11.49 -9.85
CA VAL A 199 -1.07 12.55 -9.26
C VAL A 199 -0.29 13.33 -8.21
N SER A 200 0.45 12.63 -7.34
CA SER A 200 1.24 13.26 -6.27
C SER A 200 2.53 13.90 -6.80
N GLY A 201 2.98 13.56 -7.99
CA GLY A 201 4.23 14.08 -8.58
C GLY A 201 5.46 13.66 -7.78
N THR A 202 5.49 12.44 -7.26
CA THR A 202 6.53 11.94 -6.38
C THR A 202 7.08 10.59 -6.84
N THR A 203 8.23 10.21 -6.28
CA THR A 203 8.84 8.88 -6.43
C THR A 203 9.16 8.31 -5.05
N LEU A 204 9.36 7.00 -4.96
CA LEU A 204 9.70 6.40 -3.66
C LEU A 204 10.99 6.99 -3.08
N LYS A 205 12.00 7.20 -3.92
CA LYS A 205 13.26 7.83 -3.50
C LYS A 205 13.02 9.25 -2.97
N GLN A 206 12.13 10.02 -3.59
CA GLN A 206 11.77 11.35 -3.12
C GLN A 206 11.03 11.31 -1.78
N GLU A 207 10.12 10.36 -1.57
CA GLU A 207 9.45 10.18 -0.28
C GLU A 207 10.48 9.93 0.84
N TYR A 208 11.45 9.04 0.64
CA TYR A 208 12.53 8.80 1.61
C TYR A 208 13.39 10.03 1.87
N ARG A 209 13.72 10.80 0.83
CA ARG A 209 14.48 12.05 0.96
C ARG A 209 13.73 13.10 1.76
N LEU A 210 12.47 13.32 1.45
CA LEU A 210 11.63 14.26 2.15
C LEU A 210 11.50 13.89 3.64
N LEU A 211 11.32 12.63 3.96
CA LEU A 211 11.29 12.15 5.34
C LEU A 211 12.63 12.36 6.05
N GLY A 212 13.76 12.10 5.38
CA GLY A 212 15.08 12.38 5.93
C GLY A 212 15.27 13.86 6.26
N ILE A 213 14.91 14.76 5.36
CA ILE A 213 15.06 16.21 5.51
C ILE A 213 14.03 16.79 6.47
N GLN A 214 12.74 16.54 6.22
CA GLN A 214 11.64 17.20 6.92
C GLN A 214 11.36 16.61 8.30
N GLN A 215 11.59 15.30 8.47
CA GLN A 215 11.40 14.62 9.74
C GLN A 215 12.73 14.36 10.47
N GLY A 216 13.86 14.74 9.89
CA GLY A 216 15.20 14.52 10.47
C GLY A 216 15.49 13.03 10.71
N LEU A 217 15.00 12.14 9.84
CA LEU A 217 15.26 10.71 9.98
C LEU A 217 16.66 10.39 9.50
N ASP A 218 17.44 9.72 10.33
CA ASP A 218 18.75 9.23 9.92
C ASP A 218 18.65 8.04 8.94
N ARG A 219 19.77 7.72 8.29
CA ARG A 219 19.86 6.67 7.28
C ARG A 219 19.49 5.27 7.83
N GLY A 220 19.78 5.01 9.10
CA GLY A 220 19.46 3.75 9.76
C GLY A 220 17.97 3.58 9.93
N ILE A 221 17.28 4.64 10.35
CA ILE A 221 15.81 4.67 10.45
C ILE A 221 15.20 4.48 9.06
N LEU A 222 15.66 5.21 8.05
CA LEU A 222 15.16 5.09 6.67
C LEU A 222 15.34 3.66 6.13
N LYS A 223 16.49 3.03 6.36
CA LYS A 223 16.69 1.61 6.01
C LYS A 223 15.74 0.69 6.76
N GLY A 224 15.51 0.95 8.04
CA GLY A 224 14.53 0.21 8.84
C GLY A 224 13.11 0.27 8.28
N LEU A 225 12.70 1.42 7.73
CA LEU A 225 11.41 1.57 7.04
C LEU A 225 11.34 0.74 5.75
N ALA A 226 12.43 0.67 4.98
CA ALA A 226 12.49 -0.18 3.78
C ALA A 226 12.43 -1.67 4.13
N LEU A 227 13.12 -2.11 5.19
CA LEU A 227 13.03 -3.47 5.71
C LEU A 227 11.61 -3.79 6.20
N SER A 228 10.94 -2.83 6.84
CA SER A 228 9.53 -2.97 7.23
C SER A 228 8.61 -3.15 6.03
N ALA A 229 8.89 -2.48 4.90
CA ALA A 229 8.13 -2.65 3.66
C ALA A 229 8.32 -4.05 3.07
N ALA A 230 9.54 -4.59 3.05
CA ALA A 230 9.81 -5.96 2.62
C ALA A 230 9.08 -6.98 3.50
N GLU A 231 9.09 -6.79 4.82
CA GLU A 231 8.37 -7.64 5.78
C GLU A 231 6.84 -7.60 5.57
N ALA A 232 6.30 -6.43 5.20
CA ALA A 232 4.87 -6.22 4.97
C ALA A 232 4.39 -6.71 3.60
N ALA A 233 5.28 -7.01 2.66
CA ALA A 233 4.93 -7.44 1.30
C ALA A 233 4.07 -8.71 1.29
N PHE A 234 3.15 -8.81 0.33
CA PHE A 234 2.32 -10.00 0.11
C PHE A 234 3.09 -11.08 -0.64
N LEU A 235 4.19 -11.49 -0.04
CA LEU A 235 5.12 -12.50 -0.56
C LEU A 235 5.28 -13.67 0.40
N PRO A 236 5.69 -14.84 -0.09
CA PRO A 236 6.19 -15.92 0.76
C PRO A 236 7.40 -15.48 1.58
N GLU A 237 7.59 -16.07 2.76
CA GLU A 237 8.66 -15.66 3.69
C GLU A 237 10.06 -15.75 3.07
N GLU A 238 10.32 -16.78 2.28
CA GLU A 238 11.60 -16.93 1.57
C GLU A 238 11.89 -15.75 0.62
N GLU A 239 10.88 -15.24 -0.08
CA GLU A 239 11.05 -14.08 -0.97
C GLU A 239 11.24 -12.78 -0.19
N LYS A 240 10.58 -12.63 0.97
CA LYS A 240 10.82 -11.50 1.86
C LYS A 240 12.25 -11.47 2.38
N GLU A 241 12.80 -12.62 2.78
CA GLU A 241 14.19 -12.69 3.24
C GLU A 241 15.19 -12.32 2.12
N LYS A 242 14.92 -12.72 0.86
CA LYS A 242 15.71 -12.28 -0.29
C LYS A 242 15.65 -10.77 -0.48
N LEU A 243 14.46 -10.17 -0.38
CA LEU A 243 14.30 -8.71 -0.46
C LEU A 243 15.05 -7.99 0.65
N LYS A 244 14.93 -8.47 1.90
CA LYS A 244 15.65 -7.89 3.03
C LYS A 244 17.15 -7.94 2.80
N ALA A 245 17.70 -9.04 2.30
CA ALA A 245 19.13 -9.17 2.00
C ALA A 245 19.59 -8.17 0.92
N VAL A 246 18.77 -7.90 -0.11
CA VAL A 246 19.05 -6.87 -1.12
C VAL A 246 19.04 -5.48 -0.49
N ILE A 247 18.01 -5.16 0.30
CA ILE A 247 17.90 -3.86 0.99
C ILE A 247 19.08 -3.64 1.94
N GLU A 248 19.45 -4.64 2.73
CA GLU A 248 20.61 -4.54 3.64
C GLU A 248 21.90 -4.19 2.89
N ARG A 249 22.12 -4.75 1.72
CA ARG A 249 23.32 -4.54 0.90
C ARG A 249 23.29 -3.22 0.14
N GLU A 250 22.14 -2.82 -0.43
CA GLU A 250 22.08 -1.80 -1.47
C GLU A 250 21.43 -0.49 -1.04
N PHE A 251 20.71 -0.46 0.09
CA PHE A 251 19.90 0.69 0.48
C PHE A 251 20.67 2.02 0.51
N TYR A 252 21.87 2.03 1.07
CA TYR A 252 22.62 3.28 1.22
C TYR A 252 23.09 3.82 -0.12
N SER A 253 23.62 2.98 -1.01
CA SER A 253 24.00 3.41 -2.36
C SER A 253 22.78 3.86 -3.17
N TRP A 254 21.65 3.15 -3.05
CA TRP A 254 20.39 3.57 -3.68
C TRP A 254 19.91 4.95 -3.18
N LEU A 255 19.99 5.19 -1.88
CA LEU A 255 19.56 6.45 -1.28
C LEU A 255 20.47 7.62 -1.70
N GLU A 256 21.77 7.39 -1.81
CA GLU A 256 22.79 8.39 -2.19
C GLU A 256 22.82 8.68 -3.68
N ASP A 257 22.47 7.72 -4.52
CA ASP A 257 22.45 7.90 -5.98
C ASP A 257 21.56 9.10 -6.35
N LYS A 258 22.21 10.18 -6.82
CA LYS A 258 21.58 11.49 -7.14
C LYS A 258 21.10 12.30 -5.92
N TRP A 259 21.70 12.11 -4.73
CA TRP A 259 21.45 13.02 -3.60
C TRP A 259 22.03 14.42 -3.83
N GLU A 260 23.02 14.51 -4.74
CA GLU A 260 23.75 15.74 -5.07
C GLU A 260 23.19 16.39 -6.35
N LYS A 261 21.95 16.91 -6.32
CA LYS A 261 21.52 17.91 -7.32
C LYS A 261 20.44 18.81 -6.75
#